data_6be2a51e6e6de879d687520cce0bbf70
#
_entry.id   6be2a51e6e6de879d687520cce0bbf70
#
_cell.length_a   1.000
_cell.length_b   1.000
_cell.length_c   1.000
_cell.angle_alpha   90.00
_cell.angle_beta   90.00
_cell.angle_gamma   90.00
#
_symmetry.space_group_name_H-M   'P 1'
#
loop_
_entity.id
_entity.type
_entity.pdbx_description
1 polymer ?
#
loop_
_entity_poly.entity_id
_entity_poly.type
_entity_poly.pdbx_seq_one_letter_code
_entity_poly.pdbx_strand_id
1 'polypeptide(L)'
;MKKYRWLMVCAALALLAGSWLFCRMQYMPEAVFDLRTPIFSEKRVMVLVPHQDDEVNLAGGVMEQYTRAGSRVFLVYATNGDYNGLAEERSLEALAAAETMGIPREDVYYLGYGNQWQPQGDAGHIYFSPSGDTLWTSHIGATETYGTAAIGCYARSSYTRDNFCRDLKRLILELRPDVIFCNDYDSHHDHMALDLLFEEVLRDILLQEPDYRPQVYKGLCYGTAWYAEADFAGALNPGSTRHPVWEYWERMGIPYDWSSRVRLPMGAENLSPILSENTVFRALSAFESQNGWCFAQSVLNGDKVFFLRPTDSLLYDAVFSDGSETVTIWNDFKLKDSENFSGLVNSGQHTATAITVQMPEPAAMNEIRLHTDPDWDSVCDGHIRLSDGSRVDFRASAGTTVISFPERSVSGFELDRRLWRKQGEICLFPIWKPHC
;
A
#
# COMPACT_ATOMS: atom_id res chain seq x y z
N MET A 1 2.04 -58.56 -20.98
CA MET A 1 1.71 -57.16 -21.45
C MET A 1 1.03 -56.28 -20.40
N LYS A 2 0.02 -56.71 -19.62
CA LYS A 2 -0.64 -55.84 -18.61
C LYS A 2 0.30 -55.35 -17.50
N LYS A 3 1.26 -56.16 -17.03
CA LYS A 3 2.22 -55.81 -15.97
C LYS A 3 3.18 -54.68 -16.37
N TYR A 4 3.59 -54.60 -17.63
CA TYR A 4 4.47 -53.53 -18.14
C TYR A 4 3.72 -52.22 -18.38
N ARG A 5 2.42 -52.26 -18.67
CA ARG A 5 1.60 -51.05 -18.79
C ARG A 5 1.51 -50.29 -17.47
N TRP A 6 1.32 -51.00 -16.37
CA TRP A 6 1.30 -50.38 -15.04
C TRP A 6 2.66 -49.79 -14.64
N LEU A 7 3.74 -50.48 -14.94
CA LEU A 7 5.10 -49.96 -14.69
C LEU A 7 5.38 -48.69 -15.51
N MET A 8 4.94 -48.63 -16.77
CA MET A 8 5.08 -47.40 -17.58
C MET A 8 4.24 -46.24 -17.06
N VAL A 9 3.02 -46.50 -16.59
CA VAL A 9 2.16 -45.48 -15.99
C VAL A 9 2.79 -44.94 -14.70
N CYS A 10 3.27 -45.80 -13.83
CA CYS A 10 3.96 -45.37 -12.60
C CYS A 10 5.26 -44.58 -12.89
N ALA A 11 6.03 -44.98 -13.90
CA ALA A 11 7.22 -44.28 -14.31
C ALA A 11 6.89 -42.91 -14.91
N ALA A 12 5.83 -42.78 -15.71
CA ALA A 12 5.36 -41.54 -16.26
C ALA A 12 4.86 -40.57 -15.16
N LEU A 13 4.11 -41.08 -14.18
CA LEU A 13 3.65 -40.29 -13.04
C LEU A 13 4.80 -39.83 -12.15
N ALA A 14 5.82 -40.70 -11.95
CA ALA A 14 7.02 -40.33 -11.19
C ALA A 14 7.87 -39.27 -11.92
N LEU A 15 7.97 -39.34 -13.26
CA LEU A 15 8.62 -38.33 -14.09
C LEU A 15 7.87 -37.00 -14.07
N LEU A 16 6.53 -37.02 -14.16
CA LEU A 16 5.69 -35.83 -14.08
C LEU A 16 5.80 -35.18 -12.69
N ALA A 17 5.76 -35.96 -11.62
CA ALA A 17 5.94 -35.45 -10.26
C ALA A 17 7.34 -34.93 -10.04
N GLY A 18 8.37 -35.59 -10.56
CA GLY A 18 9.77 -35.14 -10.50
C GLY A 18 9.99 -33.85 -11.31
N SER A 19 9.43 -33.75 -12.51
CA SER A 19 9.48 -32.54 -13.32
C SER A 19 8.72 -31.40 -12.67
N TRP A 20 7.57 -31.65 -12.08
CA TRP A 20 6.81 -30.66 -11.33
C TRP A 20 7.58 -30.16 -10.09
N LEU A 21 8.18 -31.08 -9.32
CA LEU A 21 9.01 -30.72 -8.17
C LEU A 21 10.25 -29.92 -8.57
N PHE A 22 10.88 -30.30 -9.68
CA PHE A 22 12.05 -29.61 -10.22
C PHE A 22 11.70 -28.19 -10.71
N CYS A 23 10.61 -28.04 -11.46
CA CYS A 23 10.11 -26.71 -11.85
C CYS A 23 9.79 -25.86 -10.62
N ARG A 24 9.14 -26.45 -9.62
CA ARG A 24 8.81 -25.76 -8.38
C ARG A 24 10.06 -25.30 -7.61
N MET A 25 11.12 -26.12 -7.58
CA MET A 25 12.39 -25.74 -6.93
C MET A 25 13.16 -24.68 -7.70
N GLN A 26 13.09 -24.66 -9.05
CA GLN A 26 13.73 -23.63 -9.87
C GLN A 26 12.97 -22.30 -9.86
N TYR A 27 11.65 -22.33 -9.67
CA TYR A 27 10.80 -21.16 -9.59
C TYR A 27 10.52 -20.70 -8.15
N MET A 28 11.17 -21.29 -7.15
CA MET A 28 11.26 -20.67 -5.83
C MET A 28 12.35 -19.59 -5.92
N PRO A 29 12.01 -18.30 -5.99
CA PRO A 29 13.01 -17.29 -5.83
C PRO A 29 13.67 -17.48 -4.47
N GLU A 30 14.92 -17.11 -4.36
CA GLU A 30 15.52 -16.92 -3.04
C GLU A 30 14.51 -16.12 -2.22
N ALA A 31 13.93 -16.79 -1.25
CA ALA A 31 12.86 -16.18 -0.48
C ALA A 31 13.51 -15.02 0.27
N VAL A 32 13.20 -13.81 -0.15
CA VAL A 32 13.40 -12.64 0.71
C VAL A 32 12.41 -12.80 1.84
N PHE A 33 12.81 -13.55 2.85
CA PHE A 33 12.04 -13.64 4.08
C PHE A 33 12.25 -12.30 4.79
N ASP A 34 11.19 -11.56 4.98
CA ASP A 34 11.20 -10.68 6.12
C ASP A 34 11.33 -11.57 7.36
N LEU A 35 12.45 -11.43 8.06
CA LEU A 35 12.71 -12.14 9.31
C LEU A 35 11.69 -11.76 10.41
N ARG A 36 10.87 -10.73 10.15
CA ARG A 36 9.76 -10.30 10.98
C ARG A 36 8.48 -10.99 10.55
N THR A 37 8.43 -12.32 10.65
CA THR A 37 7.17 -13.04 10.47
C THR A 37 6.09 -12.35 11.29
N PRO A 38 5.01 -11.83 10.67
CA PRO A 38 3.98 -11.14 11.42
C PRO A 38 3.41 -12.09 12.48
N ILE A 39 3.32 -11.59 13.69
CA ILE A 39 2.59 -12.28 14.75
C ILE A 39 1.11 -12.07 14.44
N PHE A 40 0.42 -13.12 13.99
CA PHE A 40 -1.00 -13.03 13.63
C PHE A 40 -1.94 -12.95 14.82
N SER A 41 -1.48 -13.29 16.03
CA SER A 41 -2.33 -13.36 17.22
C SER A 41 -2.33 -12.05 18.02
N GLU A 42 -3.46 -11.80 18.70
CA GLU A 42 -3.64 -10.70 19.64
C GLU A 42 -3.38 -9.31 19.06
N LYS A 43 -3.68 -9.13 17.77
CA LYS A 43 -3.54 -7.85 17.07
C LYS A 43 -4.89 -7.18 16.80
N ARG A 44 -4.85 -5.87 16.74
CA ARG A 44 -5.89 -5.03 16.15
C ARG A 44 -5.43 -4.70 14.75
N VAL A 45 -6.15 -5.20 13.75
CA VAL A 45 -5.76 -5.09 12.34
C VAL A 45 -6.80 -4.25 11.62
N MET A 46 -6.36 -3.26 10.87
CA MET A 46 -7.23 -2.49 9.97
C MET A 46 -6.90 -2.85 8.53
N VAL A 47 -7.91 -3.12 7.73
CA VAL A 47 -7.81 -3.20 6.28
C VAL A 47 -8.60 -2.06 5.70
N LEU A 48 -7.90 -1.11 5.09
CA LEU A 48 -8.44 0.15 4.56
C LEU A 48 -8.39 0.11 3.04
N VAL A 49 -9.55 0.15 2.41
CA VAL A 49 -9.70 0.04 0.96
C VAL A 49 -10.75 1.02 0.44
N PRO A 50 -10.70 1.37 -0.86
CA PRO A 50 -11.68 2.27 -1.46
C PRO A 50 -13.06 1.65 -1.57
N HIS A 51 -13.16 0.43 -2.13
CA HIS A 51 -14.43 -0.20 -2.50
C HIS A 51 -14.61 -1.57 -1.87
N GLN A 52 -15.81 -2.06 -1.95
CA GLN A 52 -16.20 -3.40 -1.56
C GLN A 52 -15.76 -4.38 -2.66
N ASP A 53 -14.96 -5.35 -2.35
CA ASP A 53 -14.19 -6.37 -3.08
C ASP A 53 -12.65 -6.14 -3.00
N ASP A 54 -12.20 -4.91 -2.89
CA ASP A 54 -10.78 -4.55 -2.80
C ASP A 54 -10.09 -5.19 -1.58
N GLU A 55 -10.79 -5.36 -0.45
CA GLU A 55 -10.23 -5.97 0.75
C GLU A 55 -9.83 -7.43 0.52
N VAL A 56 -10.60 -8.16 -0.28
CA VAL A 56 -10.27 -9.55 -0.62
C VAL A 56 -9.12 -9.57 -1.63
N ASN A 57 -9.15 -8.65 -2.59
CA ASN A 57 -8.07 -8.50 -3.55
C ASN A 57 -6.74 -8.13 -2.86
N LEU A 58 -6.78 -7.21 -1.91
CA LEU A 58 -5.62 -6.73 -1.16
C LEU A 58 -5.09 -7.78 -0.17
N ALA A 59 -5.95 -8.30 0.71
CA ALA A 59 -5.50 -8.99 1.91
C ALA A 59 -6.36 -10.21 2.31
N GLY A 60 -7.25 -10.73 1.46
CA GLY A 60 -8.28 -11.71 1.81
C GLY A 60 -7.83 -12.86 2.71
N GLY A 61 -6.87 -13.69 2.25
CA GLY A 61 -6.40 -14.81 3.06
C GLY A 61 -5.52 -14.43 4.26
N VAL A 62 -4.95 -13.23 4.24
CA VAL A 62 -4.19 -12.69 5.38
C VAL A 62 -5.16 -12.24 6.47
N MET A 63 -6.26 -11.59 6.11
CA MET A 63 -7.32 -11.23 7.07
C MET A 63 -7.85 -12.46 7.81
N GLU A 64 -8.16 -13.50 7.05
CA GLU A 64 -8.67 -14.75 7.60
C GLU A 64 -7.67 -15.39 8.58
N GLN A 65 -6.37 -15.32 8.32
CA GLN A 65 -5.36 -15.79 9.26
C GLN A 65 -5.35 -15.00 10.55
N TYR A 66 -5.46 -13.68 10.49
CA TYR A 66 -5.56 -12.83 11.68
C TYR A 66 -6.79 -13.19 12.52
N THR A 67 -7.97 -13.32 11.90
CA THR A 67 -9.20 -13.68 12.63
C THR A 67 -9.10 -15.05 13.27
N ARG A 68 -8.57 -16.05 12.59
CA ARG A 68 -8.34 -17.41 13.12
C ARG A 68 -7.33 -17.44 14.24
N ALA A 69 -6.34 -16.58 14.21
CA ALA A 69 -5.35 -16.43 15.27
C ALA A 69 -5.87 -15.64 16.48
N GLY A 70 -7.15 -15.22 16.50
CA GLY A 70 -7.77 -14.50 17.60
C GLY A 70 -7.53 -12.99 17.58
N SER A 71 -7.01 -12.44 16.47
CA SER A 71 -6.91 -11.00 16.25
C SER A 71 -8.26 -10.40 15.89
N ARG A 72 -8.45 -9.12 16.19
CA ARG A 72 -9.61 -8.36 15.76
C ARG A 72 -9.29 -7.62 14.47
N VAL A 73 -10.04 -7.89 13.41
CA VAL A 73 -9.86 -7.28 12.10
C VAL A 73 -11.00 -6.31 11.83
N PHE A 74 -10.65 -5.07 11.50
CA PHE A 74 -11.55 -4.00 11.11
C PHE A 74 -11.48 -3.80 9.60
N LEU A 75 -12.60 -3.93 8.90
CA LEU A 75 -12.72 -3.55 7.50
C LEU A 75 -13.20 -2.11 7.40
N VAL A 76 -12.46 -1.29 6.66
CA VAL A 76 -12.80 0.11 6.47
C VAL A 76 -12.87 0.42 4.98
N TYR A 77 -14.05 0.77 4.52
CA TYR A 77 -14.29 1.21 3.15
C TYR A 77 -14.40 2.72 3.10
N ALA A 78 -13.62 3.34 2.21
CA ALA A 78 -13.63 4.79 2.02
C ALA A 78 -14.92 5.25 1.37
N THR A 79 -15.41 4.48 0.39
CA THR A 79 -16.59 4.84 -0.40
C THR A 79 -17.78 3.89 -0.17
N ASN A 80 -18.95 4.33 -0.62
CA ASN A 80 -20.16 3.52 -0.58
C ASN A 80 -20.27 2.51 -1.72
N GLY A 81 -19.37 2.55 -2.71
CA GLY A 81 -19.49 1.73 -3.90
C GLY A 81 -20.71 2.07 -4.76
N ASP A 82 -21.14 3.34 -4.76
CA ASP A 82 -22.41 3.80 -5.31
C ASP A 82 -22.38 4.18 -6.79
N TYR A 83 -21.28 3.91 -7.49
CA TYR A 83 -21.07 4.32 -8.88
C TYR A 83 -22.25 3.94 -9.80
N ASN A 84 -22.75 2.71 -9.70
CA ASN A 84 -23.87 2.20 -10.50
C ASN A 84 -25.20 2.18 -9.73
N GLY A 85 -25.31 2.89 -8.61
CA GLY A 85 -26.49 2.83 -7.75
C GLY A 85 -26.60 1.54 -6.93
N LEU A 86 -25.51 0.76 -6.82
CA LEU A 86 -25.49 -0.56 -6.18
C LEU A 86 -25.01 -0.52 -4.71
N ALA A 87 -24.97 0.64 -4.08
CA ALA A 87 -24.43 0.80 -2.73
C ALA A 87 -25.02 -0.20 -1.71
N GLU A 88 -26.35 -0.40 -1.74
CA GLU A 88 -27.01 -1.34 -0.83
C GLU A 88 -26.61 -2.79 -1.10
N GLU A 89 -26.62 -3.20 -2.38
CA GLU A 89 -26.24 -4.55 -2.82
C GLU A 89 -24.78 -4.86 -2.45
N ARG A 90 -23.86 -3.96 -2.80
CA ARG A 90 -22.44 -4.09 -2.47
C ARG A 90 -22.19 -4.13 -0.97
N SER A 91 -23.00 -3.42 -0.18
CA SER A 91 -22.90 -3.47 1.29
C SER A 91 -23.27 -4.85 1.84
N LEU A 92 -24.30 -5.50 1.28
CA LEU A 92 -24.68 -6.86 1.66
C LEU A 92 -23.62 -7.88 1.24
N GLU A 93 -23.06 -7.74 0.05
CA GLU A 93 -21.98 -8.56 -0.47
C GLU A 93 -20.71 -8.44 0.41
N ALA A 94 -20.35 -7.22 0.80
CA ALA A 94 -19.21 -6.97 1.70
C ALA A 94 -19.39 -7.63 3.07
N LEU A 95 -20.60 -7.59 3.63
CA LEU A 95 -20.91 -8.29 4.89
C LEU A 95 -20.80 -9.81 4.75
N ALA A 96 -21.27 -10.37 3.63
CA ALA A 96 -21.16 -11.81 3.37
C ALA A 96 -19.70 -12.25 3.18
N ALA A 97 -18.90 -11.44 2.50
CA ALA A 97 -17.46 -11.67 2.35
C ALA A 97 -16.74 -11.58 3.72
N ALA A 98 -17.05 -10.55 4.52
CA ALA A 98 -16.51 -10.38 5.87
C ALA A 98 -16.83 -11.58 6.77
N GLU A 99 -18.09 -12.06 6.79
CA GLU A 99 -18.51 -13.24 7.53
C GLU A 99 -17.73 -14.49 7.09
N THR A 100 -17.51 -14.65 5.79
CA THR A 100 -16.72 -15.77 5.23
C THR A 100 -15.29 -15.76 5.78
N MET A 101 -14.72 -14.59 6.05
CA MET A 101 -13.37 -14.42 6.60
C MET A 101 -13.34 -14.34 8.15
N GLY A 102 -14.50 -14.53 8.80
CA GLY A 102 -14.63 -14.52 10.27
C GLY A 102 -14.62 -13.12 10.88
N ILE A 103 -14.97 -12.09 10.10
CA ILE A 103 -15.03 -10.69 10.57
C ILE A 103 -16.48 -10.37 10.90
N PRO A 104 -16.80 -9.96 12.13
CA PRO A 104 -18.16 -9.65 12.54
C PRO A 104 -18.63 -8.31 11.95
N ARG A 105 -19.93 -8.17 11.74
CA ARG A 105 -20.54 -6.99 11.13
C ARG A 105 -20.19 -5.68 11.83
N GLU A 106 -20.07 -5.68 13.15
CA GLU A 106 -19.72 -4.52 13.95
C GLU A 106 -18.29 -4.02 13.73
N ASP A 107 -17.46 -4.80 13.07
CA ASP A 107 -16.09 -4.45 12.70
C ASP A 107 -15.95 -4.03 11.22
N VAL A 108 -17.09 -3.84 10.54
CA VAL A 108 -17.14 -3.32 9.17
C VAL A 108 -17.59 -1.87 9.19
N TYR A 109 -16.75 -0.97 8.70
CA TYR A 109 -16.93 0.48 8.74
C TYR A 109 -17.00 1.07 7.34
N TYR A 110 -17.93 2.00 7.13
CA TYR A 110 -18.01 2.84 5.94
C TYR A 110 -17.71 4.28 6.34
N LEU A 111 -16.70 4.90 5.72
CA LEU A 111 -16.56 6.35 5.81
C LEU A 111 -17.70 7.06 5.09
N GLY A 112 -18.22 6.44 4.03
CA GLY A 112 -19.45 6.86 3.39
C GLY A 112 -19.28 7.93 2.31
N TYR A 113 -18.06 8.12 1.80
CA TYR A 113 -17.81 9.03 0.67
C TYR A 113 -18.27 8.41 -0.64
N GLY A 114 -18.54 9.24 -1.66
CA GLY A 114 -19.02 8.76 -2.95
C GLY A 114 -17.90 8.12 -3.77
N ASN A 115 -18.25 7.06 -4.48
CA ASN A 115 -17.35 6.40 -5.42
C ASN A 115 -17.18 7.25 -6.69
N GLN A 116 -15.95 7.32 -7.24
CA GLN A 116 -15.64 8.03 -8.47
C GLN A 116 -14.74 7.24 -9.40
N TRP A 117 -15.37 6.64 -10.40
CA TRP A 117 -14.64 5.88 -11.41
C TRP A 117 -13.80 6.75 -12.36
N GLN A 118 -14.36 7.87 -12.81
CA GLN A 118 -13.66 8.75 -13.76
C GLN A 118 -13.90 10.20 -13.38
N PRO A 119 -12.86 10.92 -12.92
CA PRO A 119 -12.96 12.35 -12.82
C PRO A 119 -13.19 12.91 -14.22
N GLN A 120 -14.25 13.72 -14.38
CA GLN A 120 -14.37 14.54 -15.58
C GLN A 120 -13.36 15.68 -15.48
N GLY A 121 -12.09 15.39 -15.83
CA GLY A 121 -10.97 16.27 -15.61
C GLY A 121 -10.46 16.24 -14.16
N ASP A 122 -9.33 16.83 -13.90
CA ASP A 122 -8.59 16.81 -12.63
C ASP A 122 -9.36 17.39 -11.43
N ALA A 123 -10.40 18.17 -11.68
CA ALA A 123 -11.23 18.80 -10.65
C ALA A 123 -12.30 17.88 -10.04
N GLY A 124 -12.42 16.67 -10.51
CA GLY A 124 -13.56 15.80 -10.18
C GLY A 124 -13.38 14.90 -8.98
N HIS A 125 -12.23 14.87 -8.32
CA HIS A 125 -11.97 13.99 -7.17
C HIS A 125 -11.74 14.80 -5.88
N ILE A 126 -12.24 14.27 -4.74
CA ILE A 126 -12.12 14.94 -3.44
C ILE A 126 -10.68 15.28 -3.05
N TYR A 127 -9.72 14.43 -3.41
CA TYR A 127 -8.29 14.67 -3.18
C TYR A 127 -7.76 15.88 -3.95
N PHE A 128 -8.33 16.16 -5.13
CA PHE A 128 -7.86 17.21 -6.05
C PHE A 128 -8.59 18.53 -5.89
N SER A 129 -9.34 18.68 -4.83
CA SER A 129 -9.95 19.96 -4.49
C SER A 129 -8.89 21.06 -4.35
N PRO A 130 -9.10 22.24 -4.94
CA PRO A 130 -8.16 23.36 -4.87
C PRO A 130 -7.85 23.81 -3.45
N SER A 131 -8.81 23.64 -2.54
CA SER A 131 -8.63 23.81 -1.10
C SER A 131 -9.28 22.64 -0.35
N GLY A 132 -8.84 22.39 0.88
CA GLY A 132 -9.32 21.29 1.70
C GLY A 132 -10.80 21.36 2.04
N ASP A 133 -11.40 22.57 2.02
CA ASP A 133 -12.81 22.85 2.33
C ASP A 133 -13.72 22.89 1.09
N THR A 134 -13.19 22.73 -0.12
CA THR A 134 -13.99 22.73 -1.35
C THR A 134 -15.01 21.59 -1.31
N LEU A 135 -16.30 21.98 -1.40
CA LEU A 135 -17.40 21.01 -1.44
C LEU A 135 -17.42 20.30 -2.79
N TRP A 136 -17.40 19.00 -2.73
CA TRP A 136 -17.47 18.13 -3.89
C TRP A 136 -18.82 17.44 -4.00
N THR A 137 -19.24 17.06 -5.21
CA THR A 137 -20.49 16.36 -5.47
C THR A 137 -20.18 15.04 -6.16
N SER A 138 -20.67 13.92 -5.59
CA SER A 138 -20.51 12.61 -6.21
C SER A 138 -21.29 12.53 -7.53
N HIS A 139 -21.02 11.52 -8.33
CA HIS A 139 -21.68 11.36 -9.61
C HIS A 139 -23.19 11.08 -9.49
N ILE A 140 -23.67 10.62 -8.34
CA ILE A 140 -25.10 10.47 -8.04
C ILE A 140 -25.73 11.74 -7.42
N GLY A 141 -24.97 12.82 -7.29
CA GLY A 141 -25.43 14.10 -6.74
C GLY A 141 -25.36 14.20 -5.21
N ALA A 142 -24.75 13.26 -4.50
CA ALA A 142 -24.52 13.36 -3.07
C ALA A 142 -23.40 14.34 -2.75
N THR A 143 -23.55 15.10 -1.67
CA THR A 143 -22.58 16.10 -1.18
C THR A 143 -22.15 15.85 0.26
N GLU A 144 -22.70 14.82 0.89
CA GLU A 144 -22.37 14.42 2.26
C GLU A 144 -22.34 12.90 2.37
N THR A 145 -21.56 12.40 3.32
CA THR A 145 -21.44 10.97 3.60
C THR A 145 -22.77 10.37 4.00
N TYR A 146 -23.03 9.17 3.53
CA TYR A 146 -24.23 8.43 3.85
C TYR A 146 -23.91 6.93 3.99
N GLY A 147 -24.74 6.25 4.75
CA GLY A 147 -24.72 4.79 4.86
C GLY A 147 -25.85 4.15 4.06
N THR A 148 -25.81 2.83 3.99
CA THR A 148 -26.88 1.99 3.47
C THR A 148 -27.74 1.47 4.62
N ALA A 149 -28.85 0.78 4.31
CA ALA A 149 -29.61 0.08 5.34
C ALA A 149 -28.80 -1.07 5.96
N ALA A 150 -27.90 -1.65 5.19
CA ALA A 150 -27.01 -2.71 5.64
C ALA A 150 -25.88 -2.18 6.54
N ILE A 151 -25.24 -1.06 6.21
CA ILE A 151 -24.12 -0.50 6.96
C ILE A 151 -24.28 1.03 7.06
N GLY A 152 -24.31 1.57 8.29
CA GLY A 152 -24.32 3.03 8.50
C GLY A 152 -22.96 3.66 8.16
N CYS A 153 -22.95 4.95 7.75
CA CYS A 153 -21.70 5.68 7.63
C CYS A 153 -21.10 6.00 9.02
N TYR A 154 -19.77 6.03 9.10
CA TYR A 154 -19.05 6.32 10.34
C TYR A 154 -19.35 7.69 10.93
N ALA A 155 -19.40 8.70 10.08
CA ALA A 155 -19.75 10.08 10.45
C ALA A 155 -20.58 10.72 9.35
N ARG A 156 -21.38 11.73 9.71
CA ARG A 156 -22.08 12.56 8.74
C ARG A 156 -21.24 13.81 8.45
N SER A 157 -20.64 13.85 7.27
CA SER A 157 -19.67 14.87 6.87
C SER A 157 -19.92 15.31 5.44
N SER A 158 -19.75 16.61 5.15
CA SER A 158 -19.76 17.09 3.77
C SER A 158 -18.57 16.53 2.99
N TYR A 159 -18.74 16.31 1.70
CA TYR A 159 -17.69 15.80 0.83
C TYR A 159 -16.61 16.87 0.59
N THR A 160 -15.70 16.99 1.53
CA THR A 160 -14.50 17.80 1.43
C THR A 160 -13.27 16.97 1.80
N ARG A 161 -12.12 17.33 1.28
CA ARG A 161 -10.85 16.69 1.59
C ARG A 161 -10.53 16.75 3.08
N ASP A 162 -10.74 17.91 3.71
CA ASP A 162 -10.47 18.09 5.14
C ASP A 162 -11.37 17.20 6.01
N ASN A 163 -12.62 17.01 5.61
CA ASN A 163 -13.53 16.13 6.30
C ASN A 163 -13.11 14.67 6.15
N PHE A 164 -12.70 14.26 4.94
CA PHE A 164 -12.19 12.92 4.71
C PHE A 164 -10.99 12.63 5.61
N CYS A 165 -9.99 13.49 5.59
CA CYS A 165 -8.78 13.34 6.41
C CYS A 165 -9.12 13.31 7.91
N ARG A 166 -10.03 14.19 8.36
CA ARG A 166 -10.47 14.21 9.75
C ARG A 166 -11.18 12.92 10.17
N ASP A 167 -12.10 12.43 9.33
CA ASP A 167 -12.91 11.26 9.66
C ASP A 167 -12.05 9.99 9.65
N LEU A 168 -11.16 9.84 8.67
CA LEU A 168 -10.20 8.74 8.61
C LEU A 168 -9.24 8.78 9.81
N LYS A 169 -8.66 9.95 10.12
CA LYS A 169 -7.77 10.13 11.27
C LYS A 169 -8.47 9.75 12.58
N ARG A 170 -9.70 10.24 12.77
CA ARG A 170 -10.51 9.94 13.96
C ARG A 170 -10.75 8.44 14.07
N LEU A 171 -11.12 7.76 12.98
CA LEU A 171 -11.37 6.32 12.98
C LEU A 171 -10.08 5.52 13.31
N ILE A 172 -8.94 5.88 12.71
CA ILE A 172 -7.66 5.22 13.02
C ILE A 172 -7.31 5.38 14.51
N LEU A 173 -7.45 6.58 15.07
CA LEU A 173 -7.14 6.85 16.47
C LEU A 173 -8.13 6.16 17.45
N GLU A 174 -9.40 6.04 17.07
CA GLU A 174 -10.44 5.33 17.83
C GLU A 174 -10.19 3.82 17.82
N LEU A 175 -9.95 3.24 16.68
CA LEU A 175 -9.67 1.82 16.52
C LEU A 175 -8.26 1.45 16.95
N ARG A 176 -7.32 2.35 16.86
CA ARG A 176 -5.90 2.21 17.23
C ARG A 176 -5.30 0.88 16.81
N PRO A 177 -5.29 0.57 15.50
CA PRO A 177 -4.78 -0.70 15.01
C PRO A 177 -3.27 -0.83 15.22
N ASP A 178 -2.82 -2.04 15.56
CA ASP A 178 -1.39 -2.40 15.61
C ASP A 178 -0.83 -2.56 14.20
N VAL A 179 -1.70 -3.01 13.27
CA VAL A 179 -1.35 -3.31 11.88
C VAL A 179 -2.38 -2.68 10.95
N ILE A 180 -1.92 -2.01 9.91
CA ILE A 180 -2.77 -1.42 8.87
C ILE A 180 -2.35 -1.99 7.52
N PHE A 181 -3.30 -2.57 6.80
CA PHE A 181 -3.19 -2.87 5.38
C PHE A 181 -3.93 -1.77 4.61
N CYS A 182 -3.27 -1.13 3.67
CA CYS A 182 -3.87 -0.11 2.83
C CYS A 182 -3.47 -0.34 1.38
N ASN A 183 -4.40 -0.08 0.45
CA ASN A 183 -4.01 -0.08 -0.95
C ASN A 183 -2.91 0.95 -1.20
N ASP A 184 -2.08 0.65 -2.17
CA ASP A 184 -1.08 1.55 -2.71
C ASP A 184 -1.63 2.29 -3.94
N TYR A 185 -0.84 3.16 -4.51
CA TYR A 185 -1.17 3.97 -5.67
C TYR A 185 -1.27 3.10 -6.92
N ASP A 186 -2.44 2.53 -7.18
CA ASP A 186 -2.70 1.72 -8.37
C ASP A 186 -3.48 2.49 -9.46
N SER A 187 -4.00 1.81 -10.46
CA SER A 187 -4.55 2.45 -11.65
C SER A 187 -5.96 3.05 -11.50
N HIS A 188 -6.63 2.87 -10.36
CA HIS A 188 -7.98 3.41 -10.12
C HIS A 188 -7.91 4.73 -9.36
N HIS A 189 -8.69 5.75 -9.78
CA HIS A 189 -8.64 7.08 -9.17
C HIS A 189 -8.98 7.10 -7.68
N ASP A 190 -9.99 6.34 -7.26
CA ASP A 190 -10.31 6.25 -5.82
C ASP A 190 -9.20 5.55 -5.02
N HIS A 191 -8.47 4.60 -5.64
CA HIS A 191 -7.32 3.97 -5.01
C HIS A 191 -6.16 4.95 -4.86
N MET A 192 -5.85 5.70 -5.92
CA MET A 192 -4.84 6.76 -5.88
C MET A 192 -5.18 7.80 -4.81
N ALA A 193 -6.44 8.24 -4.77
CA ALA A 193 -6.90 9.22 -3.80
C ALA A 193 -6.81 8.71 -2.37
N LEU A 194 -7.25 7.48 -2.11
CA LEU A 194 -7.17 6.91 -0.77
C LEU A 194 -5.72 6.75 -0.31
N ASP A 195 -4.84 6.29 -1.18
CA ASP A 195 -3.42 6.19 -0.88
C ASP A 195 -2.83 7.53 -0.45
N LEU A 196 -3.03 8.56 -1.25
CA LEU A 196 -2.50 9.90 -0.98
C LEU A 196 -3.09 10.54 0.29
N LEU A 197 -4.40 10.40 0.50
CA LEU A 197 -5.06 10.90 1.72
C LEU A 197 -4.65 10.12 2.97
N PHE A 198 -4.46 8.81 2.83
CA PHE A 198 -3.96 7.99 3.93
C PHE A 198 -2.54 8.39 4.35
N GLU A 199 -1.65 8.65 3.40
CA GLU A 199 -0.29 9.12 3.70
C GLU A 199 -0.30 10.46 4.44
N GLU A 200 -1.17 11.40 4.05
CA GLU A 200 -1.34 12.67 4.74
C GLU A 200 -1.85 12.48 6.17
N VAL A 201 -2.89 11.64 6.34
CA VAL A 201 -3.46 11.32 7.64
C VAL A 201 -2.46 10.59 8.53
N LEU A 202 -1.75 9.61 7.98
CA LEU A 202 -0.74 8.85 8.72
C LEU A 202 0.38 9.76 9.22
N ARG A 203 0.88 10.64 8.36
CA ARG A 203 1.89 11.65 8.75
C ARG A 203 1.40 12.49 9.92
N ASP A 204 0.19 13.00 9.84
CA ASP A 204 -0.41 13.80 10.90
C ASP A 204 -0.54 13.03 12.23
N ILE A 205 -0.93 11.75 12.16
CA ILE A 205 -1.01 10.89 13.34
C ILE A 205 0.39 10.70 13.95
N LEU A 206 1.38 10.38 13.13
CA LEU A 206 2.75 10.13 13.60
C LEU A 206 3.40 11.36 14.24
N LEU A 207 3.02 12.56 13.80
CA LEU A 207 3.45 13.83 14.40
C LEU A 207 2.77 14.10 15.75
N GLN A 208 1.49 13.80 15.87
CA GLN A 208 0.68 14.13 17.06
C GLN A 208 0.72 13.05 18.14
N GLU A 209 0.94 11.79 17.73
CA GLU A 209 0.94 10.61 18.60
C GLU A 209 2.31 9.89 18.49
N PRO A 210 3.40 10.47 19.04
CA PRO A 210 4.75 9.94 18.84
C PRO A 210 4.95 8.52 19.36
N ASP A 211 4.12 8.07 20.30
CA ASP A 211 4.15 6.72 20.86
C ASP A 211 3.31 5.71 20.04
N TYR A 212 2.57 6.16 19.03
CA TYR A 212 1.76 5.29 18.19
C TYR A 212 2.46 5.06 16.85
N ARG A 213 2.98 3.85 16.68
CA ARG A 213 3.74 3.42 15.49
C ARG A 213 3.16 2.13 14.94
N PRO A 214 2.01 2.18 14.23
CA PRO A 214 1.42 0.99 13.64
C PRO A 214 2.36 0.41 12.57
N GLN A 215 2.32 -0.91 12.39
CA GLN A 215 2.95 -1.54 11.24
C GLN A 215 2.04 -1.35 10.02
N VAL A 216 2.53 -0.69 8.98
CA VAL A 216 1.76 -0.40 7.78
C VAL A 216 2.25 -1.21 6.60
N TYR A 217 1.34 -1.96 5.99
CA TYR A 217 1.55 -2.73 4.77
C TYR A 217 0.79 -2.07 3.61
N LYS A 218 1.52 -1.72 2.56
CA LYS A 218 0.97 -1.21 1.31
C LYS A 218 0.91 -2.33 0.29
N GLY A 219 -0.18 -2.41 -0.46
CA GLY A 219 -0.36 -3.42 -1.49
C GLY A 219 -1.30 -2.94 -2.59
N LEU A 220 -1.40 -3.69 -3.66
CA LEU A 220 -2.22 -3.36 -4.81
C LEU A 220 -3.52 -4.17 -4.78
N CYS A 221 -4.65 -3.50 -4.94
CA CYS A 221 -5.97 -4.13 -4.99
C CYS A 221 -6.25 -4.71 -6.37
N TYR A 222 -5.87 -4.01 -7.43
CA TYR A 222 -6.11 -4.49 -8.78
C TYR A 222 -5.16 -5.62 -9.18
N GLY A 223 -5.76 -6.76 -9.53
CA GLY A 223 -5.03 -7.91 -10.03
C GLY A 223 -4.22 -7.64 -11.30
N THR A 224 -4.60 -6.62 -12.07
CA THR A 224 -3.83 -6.14 -13.23
C THR A 224 -2.44 -5.64 -12.86
N ALA A 225 -2.24 -5.21 -11.63
CA ALA A 225 -0.92 -4.86 -11.12
C ALA A 225 -0.05 -6.12 -10.86
N TRP A 226 -0.67 -7.25 -10.64
CA TRP A 226 -0.05 -8.54 -10.37
C TRP A 226 -0.20 -9.48 -11.56
N TYR A 227 0.01 -9.03 -12.76
CA TYR A 227 -0.26 -9.80 -13.95
C TYR A 227 0.37 -11.18 -13.87
N ALA A 228 -0.44 -12.12 -13.49
CA ALA A 228 -0.16 -13.51 -13.65
C ALA A 228 -0.99 -13.97 -14.82
N GLU A 229 -0.35 -14.28 -15.91
CA GLU A 229 -1.01 -15.09 -16.91
C GLU A 229 -1.61 -16.32 -16.24
N ALA A 230 -2.95 -16.36 -16.22
CA ALA A 230 -3.78 -17.55 -16.16
C ALA A 230 -3.29 -18.74 -15.34
N ASP A 231 -2.77 -18.54 -14.13
CA ASP A 231 -2.47 -19.67 -13.25
C ASP A 231 -3.63 -19.94 -12.31
N PHE A 232 -4.68 -20.57 -12.84
CA PHE A 232 -5.75 -21.13 -11.99
C PHE A 232 -5.24 -22.19 -10.98
N ALA A 233 -4.04 -22.70 -11.19
CA ALA A 233 -3.32 -23.48 -10.19
C ALA A 233 -2.63 -22.58 -9.14
N GLY A 234 -2.98 -21.30 -9.09
CA GLY A 234 -2.28 -20.25 -8.34
C GLY A 234 -2.32 -20.41 -6.84
N ALA A 235 -3.34 -21.06 -6.26
CA ALA A 235 -3.41 -21.26 -4.81
C ALA A 235 -2.17 -21.96 -4.21
N LEU A 236 -1.43 -22.72 -5.00
CA LEU A 236 -0.20 -23.39 -4.58
C LEU A 236 1.06 -22.61 -4.96
N ASN A 237 0.95 -21.58 -5.79
CA ASN A 237 2.09 -20.81 -6.26
C ASN A 237 2.28 -19.57 -5.39
N PRO A 238 3.52 -19.28 -4.95
CA PRO A 238 3.78 -18.04 -4.21
C PRO A 238 3.54 -16.80 -5.09
N GLY A 239 2.71 -15.86 -4.63
CA GLY A 239 2.50 -14.56 -5.28
C GLY A 239 3.78 -13.74 -5.35
N SER A 240 4.69 -13.95 -4.40
CA SER A 240 5.99 -13.30 -4.34
C SER A 240 6.94 -13.63 -5.50
N THR A 241 6.63 -14.64 -6.32
CA THR A 241 7.40 -14.96 -7.53
C THR A 241 7.00 -14.11 -8.72
N ARG A 242 5.90 -13.37 -8.60
CA ARG A 242 5.31 -12.60 -9.68
C ARG A 242 5.76 -11.17 -9.56
N HIS A 243 6.56 -10.72 -10.50
CA HIS A 243 6.85 -9.30 -10.63
C HIS A 243 5.59 -8.59 -11.16
N PRO A 244 5.23 -7.42 -10.62
CA PRO A 244 4.15 -6.61 -11.20
C PRO A 244 4.41 -6.32 -12.67
N VAL A 245 3.34 -6.12 -13.44
CA VAL A 245 3.52 -5.67 -14.84
C VAL A 245 4.25 -4.35 -14.81
N TRP A 246 5.39 -4.33 -15.47
CA TRP A 246 6.35 -3.24 -15.46
C TRP A 246 5.71 -1.88 -15.80
N GLU A 247 4.82 -1.86 -16.79
CA GLU A 247 4.10 -0.67 -17.21
C GLU A 247 3.29 0.00 -16.09
N TYR A 248 2.67 -0.79 -15.22
CA TYR A 248 1.94 -0.26 -14.07
C TYR A 248 2.88 0.17 -12.96
N TRP A 249 3.90 -0.61 -12.69
CA TRP A 249 4.88 -0.34 -11.66
C TRP A 249 5.64 0.96 -11.92
N GLU A 250 6.10 1.18 -13.13
CA GLU A 250 6.77 2.41 -13.55
C GLU A 250 5.82 3.63 -13.52
N ARG A 251 4.60 3.45 -14.03
CA ARG A 251 3.62 4.55 -14.11
C ARG A 251 3.06 4.98 -12.76
N MET A 252 3.02 4.09 -11.78
CA MET A 252 2.50 4.37 -10.46
C MET A 252 3.50 5.07 -9.55
N GLY A 253 4.78 5.17 -9.95
CA GLY A 253 5.81 5.81 -9.13
C GLY A 253 5.95 5.15 -7.76
N ILE A 254 5.74 3.84 -7.65
CA ILE A 254 5.80 3.11 -6.39
C ILE A 254 7.24 3.16 -5.85
N PRO A 255 7.44 3.66 -4.62
CA PRO A 255 8.77 3.94 -4.07
C PRO A 255 9.51 2.69 -3.59
N TYR A 256 9.02 1.51 -3.91
CA TYR A 256 9.54 0.27 -3.37
C TYR A 256 10.30 -0.50 -4.43
N ASP A 257 11.50 -0.92 -4.07
CA ASP A 257 12.20 -1.95 -4.84
C ASP A 257 11.50 -3.30 -4.64
N TRP A 258 11.33 -4.06 -5.73
CA TRP A 258 10.78 -5.41 -5.67
C TRP A 258 11.50 -6.31 -4.66
N SER A 259 12.80 -6.12 -4.46
CA SER A 259 13.60 -6.84 -3.47
C SER A 259 13.19 -6.56 -2.02
N SER A 260 12.53 -5.43 -1.75
CA SER A 260 12.06 -5.02 -0.42
C SER A 260 10.67 -5.56 -0.06
N ARG A 261 10.04 -6.33 -0.94
CA ARG A 261 8.71 -6.89 -0.70
C ARG A 261 8.64 -7.79 0.52
N VAL A 262 7.53 -7.72 1.21
CA VAL A 262 7.20 -8.58 2.34
C VAL A 262 6.23 -9.67 1.87
N ARG A 263 6.48 -10.91 2.28
CA ARG A 263 5.63 -12.05 2.01
C ARG A 263 4.83 -12.42 3.24
N LEU A 264 3.51 -12.46 3.12
CA LEU A 264 2.65 -13.00 4.14
C LEU A 264 2.08 -14.34 3.65
N PRO A 265 2.40 -15.45 4.32
CA PRO A 265 1.95 -16.79 3.89
C PRO A 265 0.44 -16.91 4.06
N MET A 266 -0.19 -17.69 3.21
CA MET A 266 -1.61 -18.00 3.27
C MET A 266 -1.87 -19.19 4.18
N GLY A 267 -2.98 -19.17 4.91
CA GLY A 267 -3.47 -20.29 5.71
C GLY A 267 -3.90 -21.48 4.85
N ALA A 268 -4.01 -22.66 5.47
CA ALA A 268 -4.34 -23.90 4.77
C ALA A 268 -5.67 -23.84 3.99
N GLU A 269 -6.64 -23.11 4.52
CA GLU A 269 -7.96 -22.92 3.90
C GLU A 269 -7.92 -22.10 2.62
N ASN A 270 -6.87 -21.29 2.47
CA ASN A 270 -6.63 -20.48 1.28
C ASN A 270 -5.70 -21.16 0.27
N LEU A 271 -5.21 -22.34 0.60
CA LEU A 271 -4.36 -23.17 -0.27
C LEU A 271 -5.13 -24.32 -0.92
N SER A 272 -6.41 -24.51 -0.62
CA SER A 272 -7.21 -25.59 -1.25
C SER A 272 -7.33 -25.35 -2.75
N PRO A 273 -6.99 -26.34 -3.59
CA PRO A 273 -7.23 -26.27 -5.03
C PRO A 273 -8.71 -26.44 -5.39
N ILE A 274 -9.54 -26.84 -4.42
CA ILE A 274 -10.98 -26.95 -4.57
C ILE A 274 -11.58 -25.58 -4.26
N LEU A 275 -12.02 -24.87 -5.28
CA LEU A 275 -12.47 -23.47 -5.15
C LEU A 275 -13.57 -23.28 -4.10
N SER A 276 -14.53 -24.21 -4.00
CA SER A 276 -15.60 -24.14 -2.99
C SER A 276 -15.11 -24.29 -1.54
N GLU A 277 -13.90 -24.80 -1.33
CA GLU A 277 -13.27 -24.93 -0.01
C GLU A 277 -12.28 -23.79 0.27
N ASN A 278 -11.88 -23.07 -0.76
CA ASN A 278 -10.95 -21.95 -0.64
C ASN A 278 -11.66 -20.72 -0.10
N THR A 279 -11.23 -20.20 1.05
CA THR A 279 -11.90 -19.09 1.73
C THR A 279 -11.82 -17.78 0.93
N VAL A 280 -10.70 -17.50 0.27
CA VAL A 280 -10.56 -16.30 -0.59
C VAL A 280 -11.51 -16.38 -1.77
N PHE A 281 -11.61 -17.55 -2.43
CA PHE A 281 -12.54 -17.72 -3.55
C PHE A 281 -14.00 -17.57 -3.11
N ARG A 282 -14.36 -18.10 -1.95
CA ARG A 282 -15.71 -17.96 -1.40
C ARG A 282 -16.04 -16.51 -1.06
N ALA A 283 -15.09 -15.77 -0.48
CA ALA A 283 -15.25 -14.36 -0.20
C ALA A 283 -15.39 -13.53 -1.49
N LEU A 284 -14.57 -13.78 -2.51
CA LEU A 284 -14.70 -13.14 -3.84
C LEU A 284 -16.05 -13.46 -4.49
N SER A 285 -16.53 -14.69 -4.34
CA SER A 285 -17.80 -15.11 -4.93
C SER A 285 -19.03 -14.45 -4.27
N ALA A 286 -18.87 -13.82 -3.10
CA ALA A 286 -19.93 -13.04 -2.47
C ALA A 286 -20.20 -11.74 -3.24
N PHE A 287 -19.23 -11.22 -3.99
CA PHE A 287 -19.37 -9.99 -4.79
C PHE A 287 -19.94 -10.28 -6.18
N GLU A 288 -21.20 -10.77 -6.21
CA GLU A 288 -21.88 -11.13 -7.46
C GLU A 288 -22.08 -9.92 -8.37
N SER A 289 -22.44 -8.77 -7.82
CA SER A 289 -22.67 -7.53 -8.58
C SER A 289 -21.40 -7.01 -9.28
N GLN A 290 -20.21 -7.40 -8.77
CA GLN A 290 -18.89 -7.03 -9.29
C GLN A 290 -18.23 -8.16 -10.10
N ASN A 291 -18.89 -9.32 -10.25
CA ASN A 291 -18.27 -10.53 -10.80
C ASN A 291 -16.95 -10.88 -10.08
N GLY A 292 -16.93 -10.77 -8.75
CA GLY A 292 -15.71 -10.88 -7.94
C GLY A 292 -14.91 -12.14 -8.16
N TRP A 293 -15.55 -13.28 -8.51
CA TRP A 293 -14.89 -14.53 -8.85
C TRP A 293 -13.90 -14.40 -10.04
N CYS A 294 -14.07 -13.40 -10.90
CA CYS A 294 -13.14 -13.14 -12.02
C CYS A 294 -11.74 -12.73 -11.54
N PHE A 295 -11.62 -12.18 -10.32
CA PHE A 295 -10.33 -11.80 -9.74
C PHE A 295 -9.56 -12.99 -9.16
N ALA A 296 -10.15 -14.18 -9.09
CA ALA A 296 -9.53 -15.36 -8.50
C ALA A 296 -8.16 -15.68 -9.10
N GLN A 297 -7.95 -15.44 -10.39
CA GLN A 297 -6.66 -15.68 -11.07
C GLN A 297 -5.50 -14.88 -10.49
N SER A 298 -5.78 -13.64 -10.03
CA SER A 298 -4.76 -12.73 -9.53
C SER A 298 -4.54 -12.84 -8.04
N VAL A 299 -5.52 -13.34 -7.27
CA VAL A 299 -5.49 -13.27 -5.81
C VAL A 299 -5.42 -14.63 -5.11
N LEU A 300 -5.72 -15.74 -5.81
CA LEU A 300 -5.54 -17.09 -5.27
C LEU A 300 -4.08 -17.53 -5.35
N ASN A 301 -3.30 -17.07 -4.39
CA ASN A 301 -1.87 -17.33 -4.31
C ASN A 301 -1.50 -18.00 -2.98
N GLY A 302 -0.34 -18.66 -2.94
CA GLY A 302 0.20 -19.26 -1.72
C GLY A 302 0.72 -18.27 -0.69
N ASP A 303 0.86 -17.00 -1.07
CA ASP A 303 1.22 -15.88 -0.22
C ASP A 303 0.67 -14.57 -0.79
N LYS A 304 0.70 -13.53 0.03
CA LYS A 304 0.43 -12.15 -0.39
C LYS A 304 1.70 -11.32 -0.29
N VAL A 305 1.82 -10.39 -1.24
CA VAL A 305 2.97 -9.49 -1.32
C VAL A 305 2.53 -8.08 -0.90
N PHE A 306 3.33 -7.51 0.00
CA PHE A 306 3.15 -6.15 0.47
C PHE A 306 4.50 -5.44 0.52
N PHE A 307 4.45 -4.14 0.75
CA PHE A 307 5.61 -3.33 1.07
C PHE A 307 5.38 -2.66 2.42
N LEU A 308 6.41 -2.65 3.25
CA LEU A 308 6.35 -1.94 4.52
C LEU A 308 6.49 -0.44 4.27
N ARG A 309 5.50 0.30 4.73
CA ARG A 309 5.55 1.74 4.82
C ARG A 309 6.16 2.10 6.18
N PRO A 310 7.36 2.68 6.25
CA PRO A 310 7.97 3.04 7.52
C PRO A 310 7.11 4.00 8.34
N THR A 311 7.04 3.78 9.64
CA THR A 311 6.35 4.66 10.60
C THR A 311 7.28 5.18 11.70
N ASP A 312 8.56 4.85 11.60
CA ASP A 312 9.62 5.17 12.55
C ASP A 312 10.72 6.07 11.96
N SER A 313 10.38 6.81 10.87
CA SER A 313 11.34 7.73 10.26
C SER A 313 11.71 8.87 11.20
N LEU A 314 12.99 9.13 11.34
CA LEU A 314 13.54 10.26 12.10
C LEU A 314 13.22 11.63 11.46
N LEU A 315 12.66 11.65 10.25
CA LEU A 315 12.37 12.88 9.52
C LEU A 315 10.90 13.27 9.51
N TYR A 316 10.02 12.58 10.22
CA TYR A 316 8.61 12.96 10.25
C TYR A 316 8.37 14.38 10.72
N ASP A 317 9.12 14.80 11.73
CA ASP A 317 9.03 16.12 12.37
C ASP A 317 10.22 17.03 12.02
N ALA A 318 11.06 16.60 11.08
CA ALA A 318 12.17 17.41 10.60
C ALA A 318 11.68 18.62 9.77
N VAL A 319 12.38 19.72 9.91
CA VAL A 319 12.16 20.92 9.12
C VAL A 319 13.05 20.88 7.90
N PHE A 320 12.45 20.95 6.73
CA PHE A 320 13.12 21.07 5.44
C PHE A 320 13.11 22.51 4.99
N SER A 321 14.24 23.02 4.54
CA SER A 321 14.37 24.39 4.05
C SER A 321 15.31 24.45 2.85
N ASP A 322 14.92 25.21 1.86
CA ASP A 322 15.77 25.55 0.72
C ASP A 322 16.52 26.88 0.90
N GLY A 323 16.49 27.42 2.11
CA GLY A 323 17.08 28.71 2.45
C GLY A 323 16.16 29.92 2.24
N SER A 324 15.02 29.75 1.57
CA SER A 324 14.01 30.79 1.37
C SER A 324 12.72 30.48 2.12
N GLU A 325 12.30 29.24 2.14
CA GLU A 325 11.04 28.78 2.71
C GLU A 325 11.21 27.44 3.43
N THR A 326 10.29 27.17 4.36
CA THR A 326 10.13 25.82 4.92
C THR A 326 9.33 24.96 3.93
N VAL A 327 9.91 23.84 3.54
CA VAL A 327 9.31 22.90 2.59
C VAL A 327 8.83 21.66 3.36
N THR A 328 7.53 21.42 3.39
CA THR A 328 6.95 20.33 4.20
C THR A 328 6.69 19.04 3.43
N ILE A 329 6.79 19.06 2.12
CA ILE A 329 6.36 17.96 1.24
C ILE A 329 7.40 16.86 1.04
N TRP A 330 8.63 17.06 1.48
CA TRP A 330 9.75 16.17 1.18
C TRP A 330 9.81 14.90 2.02
N ASN A 331 9.03 14.86 3.07
CA ASN A 331 8.92 13.75 4.01
C ASN A 331 7.48 13.23 4.11
N ASP A 332 6.65 13.48 3.12
CA ASP A 332 5.27 13.03 3.05
C ASP A 332 5.12 11.62 2.47
N PHE A 333 6.22 11.01 2.04
CA PHE A 333 6.29 9.68 1.42
C PHE A 333 5.56 9.55 0.07
N LYS A 334 5.29 10.65 -0.61
CA LYS A 334 4.75 10.68 -1.96
C LYS A 334 5.89 10.88 -2.95
N LEU A 335 6.05 9.98 -3.89
CA LEU A 335 7.05 10.09 -4.94
C LEU A 335 6.51 10.76 -6.19
N LYS A 336 5.25 10.55 -6.48
CA LYS A 336 4.61 11.06 -7.67
C LYS A 336 3.16 11.37 -7.36
N ASP A 337 2.85 12.63 -7.33
CA ASP A 337 1.49 13.04 -7.62
C ASP A 337 1.34 12.91 -9.14
N SER A 338 0.33 12.24 -9.65
CA SER A 338 0.20 12.05 -11.08
C SER A 338 0.21 13.41 -11.81
N GLU A 339 0.58 13.42 -13.06
CA GLU A 339 0.55 14.61 -13.90
C GLU A 339 -0.80 15.34 -13.90
N ASN A 340 -1.86 14.61 -13.52
CA ASN A 340 -3.22 15.14 -13.36
C ASN A 340 -3.44 15.89 -12.04
N PHE A 341 -2.47 15.91 -11.13
CA PHE A 341 -2.54 16.54 -9.83
C PHE A 341 -1.62 17.73 -9.68
N SER A 342 -1.27 18.34 -10.78
CA SER A 342 -0.31 19.44 -10.91
C SER A 342 -0.54 20.64 -9.98
N GLY A 343 -1.69 20.73 -9.33
CA GLY A 343 -1.98 21.77 -8.34
C GLY A 343 -1.49 21.47 -6.92
N LEU A 344 -1.12 20.22 -6.62
CA LEU A 344 -0.73 19.78 -5.27
C LEU A 344 0.76 19.44 -5.17
N VAL A 345 1.40 19.20 -6.30
CA VAL A 345 2.84 19.03 -6.35
C VAL A 345 3.49 20.40 -6.30
N ASN A 346 4.37 20.58 -5.38
CA ASN A 346 5.20 21.77 -5.36
C ASN A 346 6.27 21.69 -6.47
N SER A 347 5.84 21.82 -7.71
CA SER A 347 6.70 21.99 -8.88
C SER A 347 7.42 23.34 -8.87
N GLY A 348 7.39 24.04 -7.72
CA GLY A 348 8.08 25.29 -7.53
C GLY A 348 9.54 25.15 -7.96
N GLN A 349 9.97 26.00 -8.87
CA GLN A 349 11.37 26.12 -9.26
C GLN A 349 12.15 26.67 -8.06
N HIS A 350 12.53 25.77 -7.16
CA HIS A 350 13.40 26.14 -6.04
C HIS A 350 14.73 26.64 -6.60
N THR A 351 15.11 27.83 -6.20
CA THR A 351 16.36 28.49 -6.66
C THR A 351 17.55 28.18 -5.75
N ALA A 352 17.32 27.46 -4.66
CA ALA A 352 18.33 27.15 -3.66
C ALA A 352 19.51 26.32 -4.17
N THR A 353 20.64 26.43 -3.54
CA THR A 353 21.86 25.65 -3.86
C THR A 353 21.95 24.35 -3.07
N ALA A 354 21.21 24.23 -1.99
CA ALA A 354 21.14 23.05 -1.15
C ALA A 354 19.82 23.01 -0.40
N ILE A 355 19.47 21.83 0.09
CA ILE A 355 18.36 21.62 1.01
C ILE A 355 18.94 21.29 2.36
N THR A 356 18.50 22.04 3.36
CA THR A 356 18.83 21.80 4.76
C THR A 356 17.68 21.03 5.41
N VAL A 357 18.04 19.98 6.11
CA VAL A 357 17.14 19.17 6.92
C VAL A 357 17.57 19.30 8.37
N GLN A 358 16.66 19.78 9.22
CA GLN A 358 16.90 19.97 10.64
C GLN A 358 15.92 19.11 11.44
N MET A 359 16.44 18.22 12.27
CA MET A 359 15.65 17.42 13.20
C MET A 359 15.44 18.20 14.51
N PRO A 360 14.30 17.99 15.22
CA PRO A 360 14.04 18.64 16.50
C PRO A 360 15.10 18.30 17.55
N GLU A 361 15.52 17.04 17.58
CA GLU A 361 16.52 16.52 18.49
C GLU A 361 17.60 15.73 17.74
N PRO A 362 18.85 15.73 18.21
CA PRO A 362 19.88 14.89 17.63
C PRO A 362 19.53 13.39 17.77
N ALA A 363 19.70 12.64 16.69
CA ALA A 363 19.43 11.21 16.67
C ALA A 363 20.64 10.43 16.12
N ALA A 364 20.78 9.19 16.57
CA ALA A 364 21.76 8.26 16.01
C ALA A 364 21.28 7.81 14.63
N MET A 365 22.12 8.02 13.62
CA MET A 365 21.78 7.74 12.22
C MET A 365 22.98 7.10 11.52
N ASN A 366 22.73 6.14 10.65
CA ASN A 366 23.75 5.48 9.83
C ASN A 366 23.35 5.33 8.37
N GLU A 367 22.13 5.75 8.01
CA GLU A 367 21.61 5.59 6.66
C GLU A 367 20.58 6.70 6.34
N ILE A 368 20.62 7.17 5.11
CA ILE A 368 19.61 8.03 4.50
C ILE A 368 19.18 7.38 3.20
N ARG A 369 17.89 7.22 2.99
CA ARG A 369 17.33 6.77 1.71
C ARG A 369 16.79 7.95 0.95
N LEU A 370 17.25 8.05 -0.29
CA LEU A 370 16.83 9.03 -1.26
C LEU A 370 16.00 8.31 -2.32
N HIS A 371 14.73 8.63 -2.41
CA HIS A 371 13.86 8.12 -3.45
C HIS A 371 13.73 9.15 -4.54
N THR A 372 13.96 8.72 -5.77
CA THR A 372 13.84 9.55 -6.97
C THR A 372 12.80 8.93 -7.89
N ASP A 373 12.22 9.77 -8.76
CA ASP A 373 11.29 9.31 -9.77
C ASP A 373 11.90 8.11 -10.54
N PRO A 374 11.18 6.99 -10.66
CA PRO A 374 11.64 5.84 -11.44
C PRO A 374 11.86 6.16 -12.93
N ASP A 375 11.17 7.18 -13.46
CA ASP A 375 11.36 7.66 -14.84
C ASP A 375 12.61 8.56 -14.98
N TRP A 376 13.36 8.74 -13.90
CA TRP A 376 14.57 9.56 -13.97
C TRP A 376 15.70 8.84 -14.73
N ASP A 377 15.97 9.29 -15.94
CA ASP A 377 16.95 8.70 -16.87
C ASP A 377 18.42 9.03 -16.56
N SER A 378 18.67 9.76 -15.49
CA SER A 378 19.97 10.32 -15.18
C SER A 378 20.59 9.72 -13.93
N VAL A 379 21.90 9.52 -13.99
CA VAL A 379 22.71 9.26 -12.81
C VAL A 379 23.36 10.56 -12.34
N CYS A 380 23.29 10.87 -11.05
CA CYS A 380 23.82 12.10 -10.49
C CYS A 380 24.74 11.82 -9.29
N ASP A 381 25.94 12.38 -9.31
CA ASP A 381 26.81 12.39 -8.15
C ASP A 381 26.43 13.55 -7.22
N GLY A 382 26.25 13.25 -5.95
CA GLY A 382 25.87 14.20 -4.91
C GLY A 382 26.66 14.01 -3.63
N HIS A 383 26.44 14.88 -2.68
CA HIS A 383 26.94 14.70 -1.34
C HIS A 383 25.98 15.23 -0.29
N ILE A 384 26.07 14.64 0.89
CA ILE A 384 25.39 15.09 2.10
C ILE A 384 26.46 15.62 3.04
N ARG A 385 26.20 16.76 3.68
CA ARG A 385 26.98 17.28 4.79
C ARG A 385 26.18 17.13 6.07
N LEU A 386 26.63 16.28 6.97
CA LEU A 386 26.00 16.06 8.26
C LEU A 386 26.28 17.23 9.23
N SER A 387 25.45 17.38 10.26
CA SER A 387 25.61 18.45 11.25
C SER A 387 26.89 18.38 12.07
N ASP A 388 27.56 17.22 12.11
CA ASP A 388 28.89 17.04 12.71
C ASP A 388 30.04 17.54 11.79
N GLY A 389 29.70 18.07 10.60
CA GLY A 389 30.63 18.54 9.58
C GLY A 389 31.17 17.47 8.65
N SER A 390 30.83 16.21 8.87
CA SER A 390 31.25 15.13 7.98
C SER A 390 30.51 15.18 6.64
N ARG A 391 31.19 14.74 5.58
CA ARG A 391 30.67 14.65 4.23
C ARG A 391 30.54 13.21 3.80
N VAL A 392 29.41 12.88 3.19
CA VAL A 392 29.13 11.58 2.59
C VAL A 392 28.83 11.81 1.11
N ASP A 393 29.68 11.30 0.24
CA ASP A 393 29.45 11.32 -1.20
C ASP A 393 28.60 10.11 -1.61
N PHE A 394 27.69 10.31 -2.56
CA PHE A 394 26.83 9.26 -3.08
C PHE A 394 26.56 9.45 -4.57
N ARG A 395 26.02 8.41 -5.19
CA ARG A 395 25.58 8.42 -6.57
C ARG A 395 24.12 7.99 -6.63
N ALA A 396 23.25 8.91 -7.03
CA ALA A 396 21.82 8.67 -7.16
C ALA A 396 21.47 8.21 -8.59
N SER A 397 20.52 7.30 -8.67
CA SER A 397 19.89 6.85 -9.92
C SER A 397 18.37 6.78 -9.70
N ALA A 398 17.62 6.47 -10.74
CA ALA A 398 16.18 6.20 -10.61
C ALA A 398 15.86 5.21 -9.50
N GLY A 399 14.77 5.42 -8.81
CA GLY A 399 14.32 4.61 -7.69
C GLY A 399 15.00 4.96 -6.37
N THR A 400 15.35 3.96 -5.58
CA THR A 400 15.88 4.16 -4.23
C THR A 400 17.41 4.14 -4.20
N THR A 401 18.01 5.22 -3.74
CA THR A 401 19.45 5.29 -3.43
C THR A 401 19.66 5.22 -1.93
N VAL A 402 20.40 4.23 -1.48
CA VAL A 402 20.78 4.05 -0.06
C VAL A 402 22.14 4.69 0.18
N ILE A 403 22.17 5.69 1.07
CA ILE A 403 23.37 6.42 1.44
C ILE A 403 23.77 5.97 2.85
N SER A 404 24.75 5.08 2.95
CA SER A 404 25.20 4.51 4.21
C SER A 404 26.48 5.19 4.71
N PHE A 405 26.57 5.36 6.02
CA PHE A 405 27.75 5.91 6.69
C PHE A 405 27.89 5.32 8.11
N PRO A 406 29.04 5.46 8.77
CA PRO A 406 29.18 5.03 10.15
C PRO A 406 28.17 5.72 11.05
N GLU A 407 27.58 5.00 12.00
CA GLU A 407 26.61 5.56 12.95
C GLU A 407 27.14 6.83 13.62
N ARG A 408 26.33 7.89 13.61
CA ARG A 408 26.65 9.21 14.16
C ARG A 408 25.44 9.83 14.79
N SER A 409 25.64 10.60 15.84
CA SER A 409 24.60 11.48 16.36
C SER A 409 24.58 12.77 15.57
N VAL A 410 23.49 13.04 14.86
CA VAL A 410 23.33 14.22 14.02
C VAL A 410 22.02 14.92 14.33
N SER A 411 22.01 16.24 14.28
CA SER A 411 20.79 17.06 14.42
C SER A 411 20.19 17.46 13.07
N GLY A 412 20.85 17.10 11.98
CA GLY A 412 20.39 17.40 10.62
C GLY A 412 21.49 17.24 9.58
N PHE A 413 21.17 17.59 8.36
CA PHE A 413 22.11 17.50 7.23
C PHE A 413 21.75 18.49 6.13
N GLU A 414 22.69 18.73 5.23
CA GLU A 414 22.53 19.51 4.02
C GLU A 414 22.73 18.61 2.81
N LEU A 415 21.78 18.62 1.88
CA LEU A 415 21.82 17.89 0.63
C LEU A 415 22.12 18.82 -0.54
N ASP A 416 23.17 18.52 -1.32
CA ASP A 416 23.58 19.34 -2.48
C ASP A 416 22.54 19.29 -3.60
N ARG A 417 22.26 20.48 -4.12
CA ARG A 417 21.28 20.73 -5.18
C ARG A 417 21.60 20.16 -6.55
N ARG A 418 22.77 19.68 -6.84
CA ARG A 418 23.10 19.17 -8.19
C ARG A 418 22.15 18.11 -8.67
N LEU A 419 21.49 17.42 -7.75
CA LEU A 419 20.42 16.45 -7.99
C LEU A 419 19.13 17.04 -8.61
N TRP A 420 18.85 18.34 -8.38
CA TRP A 420 17.54 18.96 -8.68
C TRP A 420 17.42 19.56 -10.05
N ARG A 421 18.50 19.75 -10.76
CA ARG A 421 18.49 20.51 -12.04
C ARG A 421 17.82 19.79 -13.21
N LYS A 422 17.42 18.54 -13.06
CA LYS A 422 16.98 17.69 -14.15
C LYS A 422 15.57 17.14 -14.01
N GLN A 423 14.62 17.91 -13.48
CA GLN A 423 13.20 17.50 -13.41
C GLN A 423 12.99 16.13 -12.76
N GLY A 424 12.80 16.08 -11.51
CA GLY A 424 12.43 14.90 -10.75
C GLY A 424 12.06 15.26 -9.32
N GLU A 425 11.04 14.62 -8.81
CA GLU A 425 10.66 14.70 -7.42
C GLU A 425 11.57 13.81 -6.59
N ILE A 426 11.90 14.24 -5.40
CA ILE A 426 12.76 13.49 -4.49
C ILE A 426 12.12 13.44 -3.11
N CYS A 427 11.92 12.24 -2.59
CA CYS A 427 11.56 12.00 -1.20
C CYS A 427 12.76 11.49 -0.41
N LEU A 428 12.94 11.98 0.81
CA LEU A 428 14.02 11.58 1.69
C LEU A 428 13.49 10.71 2.82
N PHE A 429 14.07 9.51 2.96
CA PHE A 429 13.74 8.60 4.06
C PHE A 429 15.02 8.20 4.80
N PRO A 430 15.25 8.65 6.01
CA PRO A 430 16.22 8.03 6.88
C PRO A 430 15.58 6.78 7.50
N ILE A 431 16.35 5.71 7.56
CA ILE A 431 15.95 4.49 8.23
C ILE A 431 16.71 4.36 9.53
N TRP A 432 15.95 4.06 10.56
CA TRP A 432 16.47 3.67 11.84
C TRP A 432 16.80 2.17 11.84
N LYS A 433 17.87 1.82 12.54
CA LYS A 433 18.25 0.42 12.73
C LYS A 433 17.25 -0.23 13.69
N PRO A 434 16.60 -1.35 13.32
CA PRO A 434 15.78 -2.04 14.31
C PRO A 434 16.65 -2.50 15.47
N HIS A 435 16.25 -2.22 16.68
CA HIS A 435 16.81 -2.88 17.85
C HIS A 435 16.55 -4.38 17.72
N CYS A 436 17.64 -5.19 17.79
CA CYS A 436 17.55 -6.64 17.89
C CYS A 436 16.86 -7.06 19.18
#